data_c3c9cd032aec15cb87e2edf133176ffd
#
_entry.id   c3c9cd032aec15cb87e2edf133176ffd
#
_cell.length_a   1.000
_cell.length_b   1.000
_cell.length_c   1.000
_cell.angle_alpha   90.00
_cell.angle_beta   90.00
_cell.angle_gamma   90.00
#
_symmetry.space_group_name_H-M   'P 1'
#
loop_
_entity.id
_entity.type
_entity.pdbx_description
1 polymer ?
#
loop_
_entity_poly.entity_id
_entity_poly.type
_entity_poly.pdbx_seq_one_letter_code
_entity_poly.pdbx_strand_id
1 'polypeptide(L)'
;MSIPASKIVNITSRVINAGGNELEMAGLLLTKNPLCTFPDVQKFTSANAVGRYFGMESYEYKVAAKYFLGYSNSFKKPATIYFARAVTEPIAACLIGGSIQSLETLKKITKGSITISIDGTERAVSDLDLSSASTESEMAQAIEAKLTGTSVSFNSNLNAFIVTSKS
;
A
#
# COMPACT_ATOMS: atom_id res chain seq x y z
N MET A 1 12.28 -63.43 -38.58
CA MET A 1 12.60 -62.00 -38.60
C MET A 1 11.84 -61.36 -37.46
N SER A 2 12.45 -60.91 -36.36
CA SER A 2 11.77 -60.24 -35.26
C SER A 2 11.80 -58.72 -35.50
N ILE A 3 10.61 -58.07 -35.37
CA ILE A 3 10.51 -56.63 -35.48
C ILE A 3 10.92 -56.06 -34.14
N PRO A 4 11.94 -55.18 -34.06
CA PRO A 4 12.32 -54.56 -32.78
C PRO A 4 11.17 -53.76 -32.19
N ALA A 5 10.92 -53.88 -30.88
CA ALA A 5 9.83 -53.21 -30.17
C ALA A 5 9.86 -51.68 -30.37
N SER A 6 11.04 -51.08 -30.53
CA SER A 6 11.23 -49.65 -30.86
C SER A 6 10.61 -49.20 -32.18
N LYS A 7 10.29 -50.14 -33.10
CA LYS A 7 9.57 -49.82 -34.34
C LYS A 7 8.08 -49.94 -34.22
N ILE A 8 7.60 -50.55 -33.11
CA ILE A 8 6.16 -50.77 -32.88
C ILE A 8 5.59 -49.67 -32.01
N VAL A 9 6.35 -49.19 -31.04
CA VAL A 9 5.89 -48.13 -30.13
C VAL A 9 7.01 -47.08 -30.00
N ASN A 10 6.73 -45.86 -30.47
CA ASN A 10 7.58 -44.72 -30.27
C ASN A 10 6.89 -43.83 -29.19
N ILE A 11 7.37 -43.92 -27.95
CA ILE A 11 6.87 -43.04 -26.86
C ILE A 11 7.75 -41.82 -26.83
N THR A 12 7.30 -40.74 -27.44
CA THR A 12 7.91 -39.44 -27.30
C THR A 12 7.21 -38.71 -26.12
N SER A 13 7.84 -38.66 -24.95
CA SER A 13 7.37 -37.82 -23.87
C SER A 13 7.53 -36.37 -24.28
N ARG A 14 6.46 -35.71 -24.63
CA ARG A 14 6.42 -34.24 -24.74
C ARG A 14 5.96 -33.68 -23.41
N VAL A 15 6.83 -32.91 -22.79
CA VAL A 15 6.37 -31.96 -21.79
C VAL A 15 5.54 -30.94 -22.55
N ILE A 16 4.24 -31.01 -22.44
CA ILE A 16 3.35 -29.95 -22.88
C ILE A 16 3.65 -28.80 -21.92
N ASN A 17 4.45 -27.85 -22.36
CA ASN A 17 4.40 -26.52 -21.78
C ASN A 17 2.96 -26.05 -22.01
N ALA A 18 2.14 -26.16 -20.99
CA ALA A 18 0.87 -25.44 -20.96
C ALA A 18 1.26 -23.97 -21.17
N GLY A 19 1.02 -23.47 -22.37
CA GLY A 19 1.35 -22.11 -22.77
C GLY A 19 0.49 -21.13 -22.00
N GLY A 20 0.90 -20.85 -20.79
CA GLY A 20 0.48 -19.73 -19.98
C GLY A 20 1.72 -18.93 -19.69
N ASN A 21 1.67 -17.61 -19.83
CA ASN A 21 2.64 -16.71 -19.26
C ASN A 21 2.98 -17.19 -17.85
N GLU A 22 4.27 -17.19 -17.52
CA GLU A 22 4.70 -17.53 -16.18
C GLU A 22 3.86 -16.75 -15.18
N LEU A 23 2.96 -17.45 -14.49
CA LEU A 23 2.17 -16.85 -13.42
C LEU A 23 3.13 -16.34 -12.36
N GLU A 24 3.24 -15.03 -12.24
CA GLU A 24 3.89 -14.43 -11.09
C GLU A 24 3.08 -14.79 -9.85
N MET A 25 3.71 -15.54 -8.95
CA MET A 25 3.09 -15.85 -7.66
C MET A 25 3.16 -14.60 -6.77
N ALA A 26 2.06 -13.89 -6.64
CA ALA A 26 1.89 -12.77 -5.74
C ALA A 26 0.84 -13.12 -4.68
N GLY A 27 1.19 -12.95 -3.42
CA GLY A 27 0.28 -13.16 -2.27
C GLY A 27 -0.15 -11.83 -1.67
N LEU A 28 -1.38 -11.76 -1.17
CA LEU A 28 -1.87 -10.66 -0.35
C LEU A 28 -2.09 -11.15 1.07
N LEU A 29 -1.43 -10.51 2.04
CA LEU A 29 -1.65 -10.74 3.45
C LEU A 29 -2.37 -9.54 4.08
N LEU A 30 -3.47 -9.83 4.76
CA LEU A 30 -4.18 -8.85 5.57
C LEU A 30 -3.59 -8.83 6.98
N THR A 31 -3.19 -7.67 7.46
CA THR A 31 -2.63 -7.50 8.81
C THR A 31 -3.37 -6.40 9.57
N LYS A 32 -3.40 -6.53 10.92
CA LYS A 32 -3.91 -5.48 11.83
C LYS A 32 -2.82 -4.49 12.23
N ASN A 33 -1.60 -4.67 11.74
CA ASN A 33 -0.46 -3.83 12.09
C ASN A 33 -0.72 -2.36 11.69
N PRO A 34 -0.59 -1.40 12.61
CA PRO A 34 -0.87 0.01 12.35
C PRO A 34 0.09 0.64 11.33
N LEU A 35 1.23 0.02 11.05
CA LEU A 35 2.16 0.47 10.00
C LEU A 35 1.58 0.30 8.59
N CYS A 36 0.61 -0.62 8.40
CA CYS A 36 -0.19 -0.65 7.20
C CYS A 36 -1.33 0.35 7.33
N THR A 37 -1.22 1.48 6.67
CA THR A 37 -2.27 2.52 6.66
C THR A 37 -3.29 2.22 5.57
N PHE A 38 -4.58 2.29 5.93
CA PHE A 38 -5.66 2.20 4.94
C PHE A 38 -5.74 3.54 4.15
N PRO A 39 -5.98 3.53 2.85
CA PRO A 39 -6.25 2.39 1.94
C PRO A 39 -4.99 1.82 1.25
N ASP A 40 -3.82 2.09 1.76
CA ASP A 40 -2.56 1.78 1.12
C ASP A 40 -2.23 0.28 1.16
N VAL A 41 -1.58 -0.20 0.09
CA VAL A 41 -1.12 -1.58 -0.04
C VAL A 41 0.39 -1.59 -0.21
N GLN A 42 1.09 -2.15 0.77
CA GLN A 42 2.54 -2.21 0.79
C GLN A 42 3.04 -3.42 0.00
N LYS A 43 3.93 -3.19 -0.96
CA LYS A 43 4.55 -4.23 -1.80
C LYS A 43 5.96 -4.54 -1.34
N PHE A 44 6.28 -5.82 -1.18
CA PHE A 44 7.62 -6.27 -0.84
C PHE A 44 8.07 -7.42 -1.75
N THR A 45 9.37 -7.44 -2.05
CA THR A 45 10.00 -8.46 -2.91
C THR A 45 10.94 -9.39 -2.15
N SER A 46 11.07 -9.21 -0.83
CA SER A 46 11.88 -10.07 0.03
C SER A 46 11.41 -10.03 1.47
N ALA A 47 11.65 -11.12 2.21
CA ALA A 47 11.38 -11.17 3.65
C ALA A 47 12.16 -10.11 4.43
N ASN A 48 13.41 -9.86 4.06
CA ASN A 48 14.24 -8.84 4.73
C ASN A 48 13.66 -7.43 4.58
N ALA A 49 13.06 -7.10 3.42
CA ALA A 49 12.38 -5.83 3.22
C ALA A 49 11.16 -5.70 4.15
N VAL A 50 10.40 -6.79 4.33
CA VAL A 50 9.29 -6.85 5.29
C VAL A 50 9.80 -6.66 6.73
N GLY A 51 10.90 -7.35 7.09
CA GLY A 51 11.48 -7.23 8.42
C GLY A 51 12.03 -5.83 8.74
N ARG A 52 12.57 -5.13 7.74
CA ARG A 52 13.01 -3.73 7.91
C ARG A 52 11.82 -2.79 8.14
N TYR A 53 10.69 -3.06 7.53
CA TYR A 53 9.50 -2.21 7.63
C TYR A 53 8.69 -2.48 8.89
N PHE A 54 8.39 -3.75 9.19
CA PHE A 54 7.54 -4.17 10.32
C PHE A 54 8.32 -4.56 11.57
N GLY A 55 9.62 -4.76 11.46
CA GLY A 55 10.49 -5.33 12.50
C GLY A 55 10.77 -6.80 12.27
N MET A 56 12.01 -7.23 12.60
CA MET A 56 12.49 -8.61 12.37
C MET A 56 11.80 -9.66 13.24
N GLU A 57 11.18 -9.25 14.36
CA GLU A 57 10.42 -10.14 15.25
C GLU A 57 8.91 -10.10 14.99
N SER A 58 8.47 -9.27 14.02
CA SER A 58 7.05 -9.11 13.70
C SER A 58 6.44 -10.39 13.12
N TYR A 59 5.12 -10.52 13.28
CA TYR A 59 4.35 -11.60 12.67
C TYR A 59 4.47 -11.56 11.14
N GLU A 60 4.42 -10.35 10.56
CA GLU A 60 4.53 -10.09 9.13
C GLU A 60 5.85 -10.62 8.56
N TYR A 61 6.97 -10.37 9.27
CA TYR A 61 8.27 -10.91 8.87
C TYR A 61 8.30 -12.42 8.90
N LYS A 62 7.78 -13.04 9.97
CA LYS A 62 7.76 -14.50 10.12
C LYS A 62 6.94 -15.18 9.03
N VAL A 63 5.82 -14.58 8.66
CA VAL A 63 4.99 -15.06 7.53
C VAL A 63 5.70 -14.86 6.21
N ALA A 64 6.25 -13.67 5.96
CA ALA A 64 6.98 -13.38 4.73
C ALA A 64 8.20 -14.30 4.54
N ALA A 65 8.93 -14.60 5.60
CA ALA A 65 10.07 -15.53 5.55
C ALA A 65 9.63 -16.93 5.08
N LYS A 66 8.53 -17.46 5.60
CA LYS A 66 7.96 -18.73 5.14
C LYS A 66 7.44 -18.64 3.71
N TYR A 67 6.75 -17.53 3.35
CA TYR A 67 6.18 -17.33 2.03
C TYR A 67 7.26 -17.34 0.93
N PHE A 68 8.34 -16.59 1.10
CA PHE A 68 9.43 -16.51 0.12
C PHE A 68 10.30 -17.79 0.05
N LEU A 69 10.27 -18.63 1.08
CA LEU A 69 10.90 -19.95 0.99
C LEU A 69 10.20 -20.88 0.01
N GLY A 70 8.89 -20.66 -0.21
CA GLY A 70 8.06 -21.56 -0.98
C GLY A 70 7.79 -22.87 -0.24
N TYR A 71 7.41 -23.91 -0.98
CA TYR A 71 7.18 -25.26 -0.45
C TYR A 71 8.22 -26.23 -1.00
N SER A 72 8.39 -27.37 -0.32
CA SER A 72 9.29 -28.44 -0.75
C SER A 72 8.95 -28.89 -2.17
N ASN A 73 9.97 -29.08 -3.00
CA ASN A 73 9.84 -29.43 -4.42
C ASN A 73 9.23 -28.35 -5.33
N SER A 74 9.11 -27.08 -4.88
CA SER A 74 8.75 -26.01 -5.76
C SER A 74 9.94 -25.54 -6.60
N PHE A 75 9.81 -25.62 -7.92
CA PHE A 75 10.79 -25.06 -8.85
C PHE A 75 10.67 -23.54 -8.97
N LYS A 76 9.51 -22.98 -8.59
CA LYS A 76 9.21 -21.56 -8.65
C LYS A 76 8.86 -21.04 -7.25
N LYS A 77 9.53 -19.96 -6.84
CA LYS A 77 9.27 -19.31 -5.57
C LYS A 77 8.46 -18.03 -5.79
N PRO A 78 7.64 -17.63 -4.81
CA PRO A 78 6.96 -16.35 -4.88
C PRO A 78 7.94 -15.19 -5.01
N ALA A 79 7.65 -14.24 -5.91
CA ALA A 79 8.48 -13.07 -6.17
C ALA A 79 8.03 -11.84 -5.37
N THR A 80 6.74 -11.79 -5.01
CA THR A 80 6.12 -10.59 -4.43
C THR A 80 5.09 -10.97 -3.37
N ILE A 81 5.09 -10.23 -2.27
CA ILE A 81 4.02 -10.25 -1.27
C ILE A 81 3.47 -8.83 -1.07
N TYR A 82 2.17 -8.74 -0.92
CA TYR A 82 1.47 -7.51 -0.60
C TYR A 82 0.92 -7.58 0.81
N PHE A 83 0.99 -6.47 1.53
CA PHE A 83 0.34 -6.30 2.83
C PHE A 83 -0.69 -5.20 2.74
N ALA A 84 -1.89 -5.47 3.23
CA ALA A 84 -2.95 -4.50 3.38
C ALA A 84 -3.52 -4.55 4.79
N ARG A 85 -4.08 -3.44 5.25
CA ARG A 85 -4.68 -3.39 6.59
C ARG A 85 -6.02 -4.13 6.60
N ALA A 86 -6.15 -5.09 7.53
CA ALA A 86 -7.44 -5.69 7.87
C ALA A 86 -8.20 -4.71 8.77
N VAL A 87 -9.29 -4.18 8.25
CA VAL A 87 -10.18 -3.30 8.99
C VAL A 87 -11.20 -4.16 9.72
N THR A 88 -11.19 -4.14 11.06
CA THR A 88 -12.14 -4.88 11.91
C THR A 88 -13.14 -3.97 12.61
N GLU A 89 -12.88 -2.67 12.61
CA GLU A 89 -13.72 -1.63 13.18
C GLU A 89 -14.10 -0.63 12.08
N PRO A 90 -15.21 0.09 12.20
CA PRO A 90 -15.51 1.17 11.28
C PRO A 90 -14.36 2.16 11.21
N ILE A 91 -13.96 2.52 9.99
CA ILE A 91 -12.96 3.58 9.78
C ILE A 91 -13.72 4.82 9.35
N ALA A 92 -13.38 5.95 9.97
CA ALA A 92 -13.89 7.24 9.56
C ALA A 92 -13.54 7.52 8.09
N ALA A 93 -14.47 8.13 7.36
CA ALA A 93 -14.23 8.51 5.98
C ALA A 93 -13.01 9.43 5.88
N CYS A 94 -12.14 9.18 4.90
CA CYS A 94 -10.95 9.98 4.70
C CYS A 94 -10.80 10.40 3.24
N LEU A 95 -10.27 11.60 3.04
CA LEU A 95 -9.83 12.12 1.75
C LEU A 95 -8.31 12.19 1.75
N ILE A 96 -7.67 11.55 0.78
CA ILE A 96 -6.23 11.59 0.59
C ILE A 96 -5.94 12.58 -0.53
N GLY A 97 -5.13 13.58 -0.22
CA GLY A 97 -4.66 14.56 -1.20
C GLY A 97 -3.65 13.97 -2.18
N GLY A 98 -3.33 14.71 -3.21
CA GLY A 98 -2.22 14.39 -4.10
C GLY A 98 -0.86 14.55 -3.38
N SER A 99 0.17 13.89 -3.93
CA SER A 99 1.54 14.04 -3.42
C SER A 99 1.99 15.49 -3.57
N ILE A 100 2.51 16.06 -2.48
CA ILE A 100 3.06 17.42 -2.50
C ILE A 100 4.43 17.44 -3.17
N GLN A 101 4.71 18.49 -3.95
CA GLN A 101 5.99 18.63 -4.65
C GLN A 101 7.07 19.22 -3.73
N SER A 102 6.74 20.24 -2.97
CA SER A 102 7.66 20.83 -1.98
C SER A 102 6.92 21.68 -0.96
N LEU A 103 7.46 21.72 0.26
CA LEU A 103 7.03 22.58 1.35
C LEU A 103 7.06 24.06 0.95
N GLU A 104 8.13 24.48 0.25
CA GLU A 104 8.31 25.87 -0.19
C GLU A 104 7.23 26.34 -1.18
N THR A 105 6.66 25.43 -1.95
CA THR A 105 5.55 25.78 -2.84
C THR A 105 4.27 26.03 -2.04
N LEU A 106 4.02 25.24 -0.99
CA LEU A 106 2.86 25.40 -0.12
C LEU A 106 2.94 26.65 0.75
N LYS A 107 4.14 27.07 1.20
CA LYS A 107 4.35 28.32 1.94
C LYS A 107 3.97 29.59 1.17
N LYS A 108 3.89 29.53 -0.16
CA LYS A 108 3.43 30.63 -0.98
C LYS A 108 1.93 30.89 -0.88
N ILE A 109 1.18 29.95 -0.28
CA ILE A 109 -0.26 30.08 -0.08
C ILE A 109 -0.50 30.94 1.16
N THR A 110 -0.85 32.21 0.94
CA THR A 110 -1.18 33.17 2.01
C THR A 110 -2.67 33.46 2.10
N LYS A 111 -3.44 33.14 1.05
CA LYS A 111 -4.91 33.29 0.97
C LYS A 111 -5.51 32.12 0.18
N GLY A 112 -5.29 30.90 0.67
CA GLY A 112 -5.84 29.69 0.08
C GLY A 112 -7.33 29.52 0.41
N SER A 113 -8.03 28.73 -0.42
CA SER A 113 -9.39 28.29 -0.13
C SER A 113 -9.50 26.78 -0.36
N ILE A 114 -10.27 26.13 0.48
CA ILE A 114 -10.58 24.71 0.37
C ILE A 114 -12.07 24.52 0.57
N THR A 115 -12.72 23.80 -0.35
CA THR A 115 -14.11 23.39 -0.20
C THR A 115 -14.18 21.87 -0.27
N ILE A 116 -14.74 21.26 0.77
CA ILE A 116 -14.93 19.80 0.83
C ILE A 116 -16.35 19.49 1.32
N SER A 117 -16.91 18.38 0.87
CA SER A 117 -18.18 17.86 1.39
C SER A 117 -17.88 16.73 2.38
N ILE A 118 -18.42 16.84 3.59
CA ILE A 118 -18.29 15.84 4.67
C ILE A 118 -19.69 15.48 5.11
N ASP A 119 -20.02 14.20 5.03
CA ASP A 119 -21.35 13.66 5.41
C ASP A 119 -22.52 14.46 4.77
N GLY A 120 -22.33 14.82 3.47
CA GLY A 120 -23.32 15.59 2.73
C GLY A 120 -23.36 17.09 3.06
N THR A 121 -22.52 17.57 3.98
CA THR A 121 -22.42 18.99 4.34
C THR A 121 -21.20 19.61 3.72
N GLU A 122 -21.39 20.65 2.93
CA GLU A 122 -20.29 21.42 2.32
C GLU A 122 -19.62 22.28 3.40
N ARG A 123 -18.30 22.23 3.45
CA ARG A 123 -17.46 23.04 4.31
C ARG A 123 -16.46 23.80 3.45
N ALA A 124 -16.63 25.11 3.43
CA ALA A 124 -15.74 26.02 2.72
C ALA A 124 -14.85 26.76 3.73
N VAL A 125 -13.59 26.78 3.47
CA VAL A 125 -12.56 27.53 4.20
C VAL A 125 -11.97 28.56 3.26
N SER A 126 -11.89 29.81 3.70
CA SER A 126 -11.18 30.91 3.02
C SER A 126 -10.04 31.41 3.92
N ASP A 127 -9.16 32.19 3.30
CA ASP A 127 -8.04 32.85 3.99
C ASP A 127 -7.13 31.85 4.74
N LEU A 128 -6.85 30.71 4.09
CA LEU A 128 -5.90 29.74 4.59
C LEU A 128 -4.47 30.28 4.33
N ASP A 129 -3.75 30.53 5.40
CA ASP A 129 -2.34 30.97 5.37
C ASP A 129 -1.43 29.85 5.84
N LEU A 130 -0.55 29.38 4.97
CA LEU A 130 0.45 28.35 5.25
C LEU A 130 1.87 28.89 5.31
N SER A 131 2.06 30.20 5.18
CA SER A 131 3.39 30.83 5.05
C SER A 131 4.23 30.69 6.31
N SER A 132 3.59 30.64 7.49
CA SER A 132 4.27 30.56 8.79
C SER A 132 4.69 29.15 9.20
N ALA A 133 4.16 28.11 8.52
CA ALA A 133 4.46 26.74 8.87
C ALA A 133 5.89 26.34 8.45
N SER A 134 6.61 25.69 9.36
CA SER A 134 7.97 25.21 9.13
C SER A 134 8.04 23.75 8.71
N THR A 135 6.95 22.99 8.94
CA THR A 135 6.82 21.56 8.62
C THR A 135 5.47 21.26 8.00
N GLU A 136 5.38 20.14 7.30
CA GLU A 136 4.12 19.62 6.73
C GLU A 136 3.10 19.33 7.83
N SER A 137 3.56 18.90 9.01
CA SER A 137 2.67 18.66 10.16
C SER A 137 2.06 19.95 10.70
N GLU A 138 2.80 21.05 10.72
CA GLU A 138 2.29 22.37 11.09
C GLU A 138 1.29 22.88 10.05
N MET A 139 1.53 22.62 8.76
CA MET A 139 0.56 22.92 7.70
C MET A 139 -0.74 22.14 7.90
N ALA A 140 -0.64 20.83 8.23
CA ALA A 140 -1.81 20.02 8.53
C ALA A 140 -2.63 20.60 9.69
N GLN A 141 -1.97 21.06 10.76
CA GLN A 141 -2.62 21.71 11.91
C GLN A 141 -3.28 23.03 11.50
N ALA A 142 -2.63 23.83 10.65
CA ALA A 142 -3.22 25.08 10.16
C ALA A 142 -4.50 24.84 9.33
N ILE A 143 -4.50 23.78 8.52
CA ILE A 143 -5.68 23.36 7.75
C ILE A 143 -6.77 22.83 8.70
N GLU A 144 -6.41 21.96 9.66
CA GLU A 144 -7.36 21.41 10.65
C GLU A 144 -8.04 22.51 11.46
N ALA A 145 -7.29 23.53 11.89
CA ALA A 145 -7.83 24.66 12.66
C ALA A 145 -8.95 25.41 11.91
N LYS A 146 -8.93 25.38 10.59
CA LYS A 146 -9.95 26.02 9.72
C LYS A 146 -11.07 25.06 9.34
N LEU A 147 -10.79 23.76 9.20
CA LEU A 147 -11.76 22.73 8.81
C LEU A 147 -12.40 22.07 10.03
N THR A 148 -13.46 22.67 10.54
CA THR A 148 -14.19 22.11 11.69
C THR A 148 -14.82 20.74 11.37
N GLY A 149 -14.78 19.81 12.32
CA GLY A 149 -15.34 18.46 12.17
C GLY A 149 -14.44 17.47 11.42
N THR A 150 -13.20 17.85 11.16
CA THR A 150 -12.20 16.97 10.57
C THR A 150 -10.93 16.89 11.41
N SER A 151 -10.15 15.87 11.19
CA SER A 151 -8.75 15.79 11.56
C SER A 151 -7.89 15.83 10.29
N VAL A 152 -6.84 16.62 10.31
CA VAL A 152 -5.91 16.70 9.17
C VAL A 152 -4.53 16.26 9.62
N SER A 153 -3.95 15.33 8.88
CA SER A 153 -2.59 14.84 9.14
C SER A 153 -1.78 14.79 7.86
N PHE A 154 -0.47 14.83 7.99
CA PHE A 154 0.44 14.59 6.88
C PHE A 154 0.99 13.17 6.96
N ASN A 155 0.89 12.43 5.87
CA ASN A 155 1.46 11.09 5.74
C ASN A 155 2.73 11.15 4.91
N SER A 156 3.89 10.94 5.55
CA SER A 156 5.19 11.01 4.90
C SER A 156 5.43 9.90 3.87
N ASN A 157 4.79 8.73 4.04
CA ASN A 157 4.93 7.62 3.08
C ASN A 157 4.20 7.92 1.77
N LEU A 158 3.03 8.54 1.85
CA LEU A 158 2.25 8.97 0.69
C LEU A 158 2.68 10.35 0.19
N ASN A 159 3.45 11.07 1.00
CA ASN A 159 3.80 12.48 0.79
C ASN A 159 2.56 13.35 0.54
N ALA A 160 1.51 13.13 1.31
CA ALA A 160 0.20 13.73 1.10
C ALA A 160 -0.50 14.09 2.42
N PHE A 161 -1.39 15.06 2.37
CA PHE A 161 -2.31 15.36 3.47
C PHE A 161 -3.50 14.40 3.44
N ILE A 162 -3.91 13.98 4.61
CA ILE A 162 -5.10 13.13 4.83
C ILE A 162 -6.07 13.92 5.69
N VAL A 163 -7.28 14.12 5.18
CA VAL A 163 -8.40 14.72 5.91
C VAL A 163 -9.34 13.60 6.31
N THR A 164 -9.61 13.45 7.60
CA THR A 164 -10.45 12.39 8.16
C THR A 164 -11.66 13.01 8.86
N SER A 165 -12.85 12.47 8.63
CA SER A 165 -14.06 12.87 9.37
C SER A 165 -13.94 12.56 10.85
N LYS A 166 -14.46 13.44 11.71
CA LYS A 166 -14.60 13.23 13.18
C LYS A 166 -16.01 12.78 13.58
N SER A 167 -16.86 12.49 12.58
CA SER A 167 -18.22 11.98 12.79
C SER A 167 -18.22 10.48 13.07
#